data_59f13dbfe196580d8f6c98ab857700c2
#
_entry.id   59f13dbfe196580d8f6c98ab857700c2
#
_cell.length_a   1.000
_cell.length_b   1.000
_cell.length_c   1.000
_cell.angle_alpha   90.00
_cell.angle_beta   90.00
_cell.angle_gamma   90.00
#
_symmetry.space_group_name_H-M   'P 1'
#
loop_
_entity.id
_entity.type
_entity.pdbx_description
1 polymer ?
#
loop_
_entity_poly.entity_id
_entity_poly.type
_entity_poly.pdbx_seq_one_letter_code
_entity_poly.pdbx_strand_id
1 'polypeptide(L)' 'MTKIELETGGSVWKLLVAEGDAVEEGQTLFILEVMKMEVPYEAPHSGTIAGLHIAEGDSVSEDDLAIEIE' A
#
# COMPACT_ATOMS: atom_id res chain seq x y z
N MET A 1 -12.87 -6.46 7.06
CA MET A 1 -11.69 -6.30 6.19
C MET A 1 -11.32 -4.83 6.14
N THR A 2 -10.06 -4.52 6.31
CA THR A 2 -9.58 -3.14 6.29
C THR A 2 -9.09 -2.78 4.90
N LYS A 3 -9.55 -1.66 4.38
CA LYS A 3 -9.14 -1.17 3.07
C LYS A 3 -8.17 -0.02 3.25
N ILE A 4 -7.04 -0.11 2.54
CA ILE A 4 -6.06 0.98 2.53
C ILE A 4 -6.23 1.72 1.22
N GLU A 5 -6.73 2.94 1.31
CA GLU A 5 -6.94 3.81 0.17
C GLU A 5 -5.87 4.89 0.18
N LEU A 6 -5.51 5.36 -1.01
CA LEU A 6 -4.45 6.33 -1.15
C LEU A 6 -4.96 7.73 -0.79
N GLU A 7 -4.15 8.47 -0.05
CA GLU A 7 -4.48 9.84 0.36
C GLU A 7 -4.03 10.87 -0.67
N THR A 8 -3.17 10.44 -1.60
CA THR A 8 -2.62 11.32 -2.64
C THR A 8 -2.26 10.50 -3.86
N GLY A 9 -2.19 11.15 -5.02
CA GLY A 9 -1.71 10.51 -6.23
C GLY A 9 -0.19 10.46 -6.25
N GLY A 10 0.37 9.57 -7.06
CA GLY A 10 1.80 9.41 -7.23
C GLY A 10 2.12 8.14 -7.98
N SER A 11 3.34 7.64 -7.79
CA SER A 11 3.79 6.39 -8.40
C SER A 11 4.18 5.40 -7.32
N VAL A 12 3.91 4.11 -7.55
CA VAL A 12 4.33 3.07 -6.61
C VAL A 12 5.81 2.81 -6.86
N TRP A 13 6.65 3.32 -5.94
CA TRP A 13 8.10 3.18 -6.07
C TRP A 13 8.58 1.81 -5.62
N LYS A 14 8.04 1.33 -4.48
CA LYS A 14 8.38 0.01 -3.95
C LYS A 14 7.11 -0.66 -3.44
N LEU A 15 6.97 -1.94 -3.72
CA LEU A 15 5.92 -2.78 -3.17
C LEU A 15 6.60 -3.88 -2.36
N LEU A 16 6.36 -3.91 -1.06
CA LEU A 16 7.11 -4.75 -0.12
C LEU A 16 6.35 -5.98 0.33
N VAL A 17 5.11 -6.15 -0.11
CA VAL A 17 4.25 -7.27 0.28
C VAL A 17 3.55 -7.84 -0.94
N ALA A 18 3.02 -9.05 -0.78
CA ALA A 18 2.24 -9.74 -1.81
C ALA A 18 0.95 -10.25 -1.20
N GLU A 19 -0.02 -10.56 -2.05
CA GLU A 19 -1.28 -11.16 -1.60
C GLU A 19 -0.98 -12.45 -0.87
N GLY A 20 -1.60 -12.63 0.28
CA GLY A 20 -1.39 -13.79 1.14
C GLY A 20 -0.32 -13.59 2.23
N ASP A 21 0.46 -12.52 2.16
CA ASP A 21 1.49 -12.26 3.17
C ASP A 21 0.86 -11.87 4.50
N ALA A 22 1.47 -12.34 5.59
CA ALA A 22 1.14 -11.89 6.94
C ALA A 22 1.89 -10.59 7.22
N VAL A 23 1.22 -9.62 7.81
CA VAL A 23 1.82 -8.33 8.15
C VAL A 23 1.56 -7.98 9.60
N GLU A 24 2.41 -7.12 10.16
CA GLU A 24 2.27 -6.62 11.52
C GLU A 24 1.94 -5.14 11.50
N GLU A 25 1.29 -4.67 12.56
CA GLU A 25 1.00 -3.25 12.72
C GLU A 25 2.29 -2.43 12.60
N GLY A 26 2.25 -1.36 11.82
CA GLY A 26 3.40 -0.50 11.61
C GLY A 26 4.38 -0.98 10.53
N GLN A 27 4.17 -2.17 9.99
CA GLN A 27 5.03 -2.67 8.92
C GLN A 27 4.78 -1.89 7.64
N THR A 28 5.85 -1.48 6.97
CA THR A 28 5.72 -0.75 5.70
C THR A 28 5.26 -1.71 4.61
N LEU A 29 4.16 -1.36 3.97
CA LEU A 29 3.55 -2.20 2.92
C LEU A 29 4.03 -1.80 1.54
N PHE A 30 4.09 -0.52 1.27
CA PHE A 30 4.59 0.00 0.01
C PHE A 30 5.01 1.47 0.20
N ILE A 31 5.74 1.98 -0.78
CA ILE A 31 6.22 3.36 -0.75
C ILE A 31 5.80 4.03 -2.05
N LEU A 32 5.12 5.16 -1.93
CA LEU A 32 4.78 6.00 -3.08
C LEU A 32 5.85 7.07 -3.28
N GLU A 33 6.10 7.43 -4.53
CA GLU A 33 6.84 8.63 -4.87
C GLU A 33 5.83 9.71 -5.22
N VAL A 34 5.84 10.79 -4.44
CA VAL A 34 4.95 11.92 -4.63
C VAL A 34 5.82 13.17 -4.69
N MET A 35 5.86 13.83 -5.84
CA MET A 35 6.64 15.05 -6.02
C MET A 35 8.11 14.85 -5.61
N LYS A 36 8.70 13.72 -6.02
CA LYS A 36 10.09 13.34 -5.71
C LYS A 36 10.34 13.03 -4.24
N MET A 37 9.26 12.85 -3.46
CA MET A 37 9.35 12.47 -2.06
C MET A 37 8.82 11.06 -1.87
N GLU A 38 9.46 10.30 -0.98
CA GLU A 38 9.03 8.95 -0.66
C GLU A 38 8.02 8.99 0.47
N VAL A 39 6.85 8.39 0.25
CA VAL A 39 5.76 8.38 1.24
C VAL A 39 5.45 6.92 1.57
N PRO A 40 5.90 6.41 2.73
CA PRO A 40 5.62 5.02 3.11
C PRO A 40 4.19 4.86 3.62
N TYR A 41 3.57 3.75 3.27
CA TYR A 41 2.27 3.36 3.81
C TYR A 41 2.47 2.14 4.70
N GLU A 42 1.96 2.22 5.92
CA GLU A 42 2.16 1.19 6.93
C GLU A 42 0.85 0.48 7.26
N ALA A 43 0.96 -0.75 7.73
CA ALA A 43 -0.21 -1.52 8.13
C ALA A 43 -0.83 -0.91 9.37
N PRO A 44 -2.14 -0.65 9.38
CA PRO A 44 -2.82 -0.07 10.55
C PRO A 44 -3.03 -1.10 11.67
N HIS A 45 -2.93 -2.37 11.36
CA HIS A 45 -3.03 -3.46 12.33
C HIS A 45 -2.43 -4.71 11.72
N SER A 46 -2.18 -5.72 12.55
CA SER A 46 -1.71 -7.02 12.08
C SER A 46 -2.81 -7.74 11.32
N GLY A 47 -2.44 -8.52 10.34
CA GLY A 47 -3.40 -9.31 9.56
C GLY A 47 -2.73 -9.94 8.36
N THR A 48 -3.55 -10.31 7.38
CA THR A 48 -3.08 -10.93 6.15
C THR A 48 -3.52 -10.09 4.96
N ILE A 49 -2.66 -9.95 3.96
CA ILE A 49 -2.99 -9.22 2.74
C ILE A 49 -4.02 -10.04 1.97
N ALA A 50 -5.26 -9.58 1.96
CA ALA A 50 -6.37 -10.27 1.31
C ALA A 50 -6.55 -9.84 -0.13
N GLY A 51 -6.17 -8.60 -0.45
CA GLY A 51 -6.25 -8.09 -1.82
C GLY A 51 -5.13 -7.10 -2.08
N LEU A 52 -4.54 -7.19 -3.27
CA LEU A 52 -3.47 -6.29 -3.68
C LEU A 52 -3.85 -5.73 -5.06
N HIS A 53 -4.02 -4.41 -5.11
CA HIS A 53 -4.56 -3.73 -6.30
C HIS A 53 -3.54 -2.84 -6.99
N ILE A 54 -2.31 -2.80 -6.50
CA ILE A 54 -1.24 -1.98 -7.07
C ILE A 54 -0.01 -2.83 -7.37
N ALA A 55 0.86 -2.33 -8.24
CA ALA A 55 2.13 -2.97 -8.56
C ALA A 55 3.21 -1.91 -8.66
N GLU A 56 4.47 -2.31 -8.51
CA GLU A 56 5.60 -1.38 -8.67
C GLU A 56 5.55 -0.73 -10.04
N GLY A 57 5.74 0.58 -10.07
CA GLY A 57 5.73 1.36 -11.30
C GLY A 57 4.37 1.90 -11.69
N ASP A 58 3.29 1.48 -11.01
CA ASP A 58 1.96 1.97 -11.33
C ASP A 58 1.81 3.44 -10.96
N SER A 59 1.06 4.16 -11.80
CA SER A 59 0.59 5.50 -11.45
C SER A 59 -0.74 5.34 -10.74
N VAL A 60 -0.90 6.02 -9.63
CA VAL A 60 -2.09 5.90 -8.78
C VAL A 60 -2.63 7.28 -8.44
N SER A 61 -3.90 7.31 -8.06
CA SER A 61 -4.61 8.56 -7.74
C SER A 61 -5.16 8.53 -6.34
N GLU A 62 -5.48 9.71 -5.81
CA GLU A 62 -6.17 9.85 -4.53
C GLU A 62 -7.43 8.99 -4.53
N ASP A 63 -7.70 8.34 -3.40
CA ASP A 63 -8.84 7.45 -3.17
C ASP A 63 -8.76 6.10 -3.89
N ASP A 64 -7.72 5.82 -4.65
CA ASP A 64 -7.54 4.49 -5.22
C ASP A 64 -7.37 3.46 -4.11
N LEU A 65 -8.02 2.31 -4.26
CA LEU A 65 -7.83 1.21 -3.32
C LEU A 65 -6.52 0.51 -3.62
N ALA A 66 -5.63 0.47 -2.64
CA ALA A 66 -4.32 -0.14 -2.81
C ALA A 66 -4.27 -1.57 -2.28
N ILE A 67 -4.65 -1.76 -1.03
CA ILE A 67 -4.51 -3.04 -0.33
C ILE A 67 -5.74 -3.27 0.55
N GLU A 68 -6.12 -4.56 0.67
CA GLU A 68 -7.11 -4.98 1.65
C GLU A 68 -6.45 -5.93 2.63
N ILE A 69 -6.65 -5.69 3.92
CA ILE A 69 -6.09 -6.51 5.00
C ILE A 69 -7.24 -7.19 5.73
N GLU A 70 -7.10 -8.49 5.88
CA GLU A 70 -8.07 -9.32 6.57
C GLU A 70 -7.84 -9.32 8.09
#